data_374ad589f12514df4eddb4a6e3053b1f
#
_entry.id   374ad589f12514df4eddb4a6e3053b1f
#
_cell.length_a   1.000
_cell.length_b   1.000
_cell.length_c   1.000
_cell.angle_alpha   90.00
_cell.angle_beta   90.00
_cell.angle_gamma   90.00
#
_symmetry.space_group_name_H-M   'P 1'
#
loop_
_entity.id
_entity.type
_entity.pdbx_description
1 polymer ?
#
loop_
_entity_poly.entity_id
_entity_poly.type
_entity_poly.pdbx_seq_one_letter_code
_entity_poly.pdbx_strand_id
1 'polypeptide(L)'
;MSTTLLLARHGQTLWHAENRYAGVSDVGLTDEGRAQAARLGEWAGRQTAAIDAVVTSTVSRAIVTAEPACRALGLVPEREHDLRECDFGVMEGRTLAEFDALDPTGAAAFRADPVVNPFPNAEDPRAAATRGADALRRIATAHQGARVLVVAHNTLLRLVLCELLGIELSDYRRVFPGLRNAAVSEIRTDGRRVALLSLNVPCEP
;
A
#
# COMPACT_ATOMS: atom_id res chain seq x y z
N MET A 1 24.47 -5.41 3.44
CA MET A 1 23.91 -5.85 2.13
C MET A 1 22.61 -5.10 1.90
N SER A 2 22.23 -4.82 0.64
CA SER A 2 20.98 -4.10 0.36
C SER A 2 19.86 -5.10 0.09
N THR A 3 18.65 -4.78 0.57
CA THR A 3 17.42 -5.55 0.35
C THR A 3 16.56 -4.86 -0.70
N THR A 4 15.94 -5.61 -1.58
CA THR A 4 14.97 -5.11 -2.55
C THR A 4 13.56 -5.38 -2.07
N LEU A 5 12.74 -4.34 -1.95
CA LEU A 5 11.32 -4.44 -1.58
C LEU A 5 10.45 -4.16 -2.82
N LEU A 6 9.58 -5.09 -3.13
CA LEU A 6 8.63 -5.05 -4.23
C LEU A 6 7.26 -4.70 -3.64
N LEU A 7 6.92 -3.41 -3.64
CA LEU A 7 5.73 -2.87 -2.98
C LEU A 7 4.52 -2.95 -3.90
N ALA A 8 3.53 -3.75 -3.56
CA ALA A 8 2.30 -3.92 -4.33
C ALA A 8 1.08 -3.40 -3.55
N ARG A 9 0.20 -2.65 -4.24
CA ARG A 9 -1.12 -2.33 -3.71
C ARG A 9 -2.04 -3.55 -3.87
N HIS A 10 -2.92 -3.81 -2.88
CA HIS A 10 -3.95 -4.84 -2.99
C HIS A 10 -4.85 -4.69 -4.23
N GLY A 11 -5.51 -5.77 -4.65
CA GLY A 11 -6.47 -5.81 -5.75
C GLY A 11 -7.71 -4.93 -5.51
N GLN A 12 -8.49 -4.69 -6.57
CA GLN A 12 -9.72 -3.92 -6.51
C GLN A 12 -10.71 -4.52 -5.50
N THR A 13 -11.33 -3.68 -4.66
CA THR A 13 -12.36 -4.07 -3.69
C THR A 13 -13.76 -3.64 -4.12
N LEU A 14 -14.78 -4.20 -3.48
CA LEU A 14 -16.19 -3.86 -3.71
C LEU A 14 -16.50 -2.36 -3.56
N TRP A 15 -15.73 -1.65 -2.74
CA TRP A 15 -15.91 -0.22 -2.51
C TRP A 15 -15.24 0.72 -3.53
N HIS A 16 -14.44 0.17 -4.45
CA HIS A 16 -13.78 0.99 -5.48
C HIS A 16 -14.77 1.62 -6.47
N ALA A 17 -15.83 0.91 -6.84
CA ALA A 17 -16.81 1.42 -7.80
C ALA A 17 -17.49 2.71 -7.32
N GLU A 18 -17.73 2.82 -6.02
CA GLU A 18 -18.35 3.99 -5.39
C GLU A 18 -17.31 4.96 -4.82
N ASN A 19 -16.01 4.63 -4.93
CA ASN A 19 -14.91 5.42 -4.37
C ASN A 19 -15.04 5.68 -2.86
N ARG A 20 -15.49 4.64 -2.10
CA ARG A 20 -15.60 4.68 -0.64
C ARG A 20 -14.24 4.48 0.01
N TYR A 21 -14.00 5.22 1.08
CA TYR A 21 -12.79 5.05 1.89
C TYR A 21 -12.81 3.71 2.62
N ALA A 22 -11.73 2.95 2.47
CA ALA A 22 -11.52 1.66 3.11
C ALA A 22 -10.13 1.65 3.77
N GLY A 23 -10.05 2.02 5.01
CA GLY A 23 -8.83 1.94 5.83
C GLY A 23 -8.77 0.59 6.55
N VAL A 24 -9.27 0.56 7.77
CA VAL A 24 -9.29 -0.63 8.63
C VAL A 24 -10.51 -1.53 8.38
N SER A 25 -11.51 -1.05 7.67
CA SER A 25 -12.71 -1.83 7.32
C SER A 25 -12.37 -3.06 6.49
N ASP A 26 -13.03 -4.18 6.80
CA ASP A 26 -12.85 -5.44 6.07
C ASP A 26 -13.74 -5.46 4.82
N VAL A 27 -13.14 -5.25 3.66
CA VAL A 27 -13.81 -5.18 2.35
C VAL A 27 -13.18 -6.17 1.39
N GLY A 28 -14.00 -7.08 0.86
CA GLY A 28 -13.57 -8.14 -0.06
C GLY A 28 -13.14 -7.61 -1.44
N LEU A 29 -12.35 -8.42 -2.14
CA LEU A 29 -11.97 -8.16 -3.53
C LEU A 29 -13.15 -8.43 -4.47
N THR A 30 -13.23 -7.65 -5.55
CA THR A 30 -14.09 -7.94 -6.71
C THR A 30 -13.49 -9.10 -7.52
N ASP A 31 -14.23 -9.61 -8.53
CA ASP A 31 -13.69 -10.59 -9.48
C ASP A 31 -12.49 -10.01 -10.24
N GLU A 32 -12.53 -8.74 -10.64
CA GLU A 32 -11.37 -8.05 -11.22
C GLU A 32 -10.21 -7.97 -10.21
N GLY A 33 -10.48 -7.68 -8.92
CA GLY A 33 -9.45 -7.68 -7.89
C GLY A 33 -8.79 -9.04 -7.72
N ARG A 34 -9.55 -10.13 -7.84
CA ARG A 34 -9.01 -11.51 -7.83
C ARG A 34 -8.18 -11.80 -9.07
N ALA A 35 -8.63 -11.34 -10.25
CA ALA A 35 -7.86 -11.44 -11.49
C ALA A 35 -6.55 -10.65 -11.41
N GLN A 36 -6.57 -9.45 -10.81
CA GLN A 36 -5.36 -8.65 -10.54
C GLN A 36 -4.39 -9.40 -9.61
N ALA A 37 -4.91 -10.04 -8.55
CA ALA A 37 -4.10 -10.87 -7.66
C ALA A 37 -3.48 -12.07 -8.39
N ALA A 38 -4.21 -12.71 -9.30
CA ALA A 38 -3.71 -13.80 -10.13
C ALA A 38 -2.56 -13.33 -11.03
N ARG A 39 -2.71 -12.17 -11.71
CA ARG A 39 -1.64 -11.56 -12.54
C ARG A 39 -0.39 -11.24 -11.71
N LEU A 40 -0.55 -10.73 -10.47
CA LEU A 40 0.58 -10.53 -9.55
C LEU A 40 1.29 -11.86 -9.23
N GLY A 41 0.53 -12.93 -9.04
CA GLY A 41 1.06 -14.28 -8.81
C GLY A 41 1.86 -14.79 -9.99
N GLU A 42 1.33 -14.69 -11.20
CA GLU A 42 2.01 -15.07 -12.44
C GLU A 42 3.28 -14.23 -12.66
N TRP A 43 3.19 -12.92 -12.44
CA TRP A 43 4.34 -12.03 -12.51
C TRP A 43 5.43 -12.45 -11.51
N ALA A 44 5.06 -12.74 -10.27
CA ALA A 44 6.01 -13.19 -9.24
C ALA A 44 6.72 -14.49 -9.63
N GLY A 45 5.97 -15.46 -10.16
CA GLY A 45 6.53 -16.76 -10.60
C GLY A 45 7.46 -16.67 -11.83
N ARG A 46 7.35 -15.58 -12.63
CA ARG A 46 8.20 -15.35 -13.81
C ARG A 46 9.44 -14.51 -13.53
N GLN A 47 9.64 -14.05 -12.30
CA GLN A 47 10.82 -13.23 -11.99
C GLN A 47 12.11 -14.02 -12.16
N THR A 48 13.06 -13.47 -12.94
CA THR A 48 14.38 -14.10 -13.14
C THR A 48 15.24 -14.08 -11.89
N ALA A 49 15.13 -13.01 -11.08
CA ALA A 49 15.70 -12.97 -9.75
C ALA A 49 14.64 -13.42 -8.74
N ALA A 50 14.95 -14.44 -7.95
CA ALA A 50 14.03 -15.04 -6.99
C ALA A 50 13.42 -13.98 -6.05
N ILE A 51 12.15 -14.20 -5.69
CA ILE A 51 11.51 -13.53 -4.56
C ILE A 51 11.62 -14.49 -3.39
N ASP A 52 12.30 -14.03 -2.33
CA ASP A 52 12.72 -14.89 -1.21
C ASP A 52 11.68 -14.92 -0.08
N ALA A 53 10.85 -13.87 0.03
CA ALA A 53 9.80 -13.77 1.04
C ALA A 53 8.60 -12.96 0.53
N VAL A 54 7.45 -13.20 1.15
CA VAL A 54 6.22 -12.42 0.95
C VAL A 54 5.75 -11.90 2.30
N VAL A 55 5.58 -10.59 2.41
CA VAL A 55 5.04 -9.93 3.61
C VAL A 55 3.74 -9.23 3.25
N THR A 56 2.72 -9.35 4.09
CA THR A 56 1.42 -8.72 3.85
C THR A 56 0.98 -7.85 5.02
N SER A 57 0.22 -6.82 4.72
CA SER A 57 -0.65 -6.20 5.71
C SER A 57 -1.56 -7.27 6.37
N THR A 58 -2.00 -7.00 7.59
CA THR A 58 -2.98 -7.86 8.29
C THR A 58 -4.41 -7.70 7.79
N VAL A 59 -4.69 -6.74 6.91
CA VAL A 59 -6.04 -6.51 6.35
C VAL A 59 -6.32 -7.52 5.24
N SER A 60 -7.51 -8.15 5.26
CA SER A 60 -7.89 -9.32 4.44
C SER A 60 -7.63 -9.12 2.94
N ARG A 61 -7.98 -7.95 2.37
CA ARG A 61 -7.79 -7.67 0.94
C ARG A 61 -6.32 -7.74 0.50
N ALA A 62 -5.36 -7.39 1.38
CA ALA A 62 -3.94 -7.53 1.08
C ALA A 62 -3.49 -9.00 1.16
N ILE A 63 -3.99 -9.72 2.16
CA ILE A 63 -3.72 -11.17 2.33
C ILE A 63 -4.20 -11.94 1.11
N VAL A 64 -5.46 -11.76 0.72
CA VAL A 64 -6.06 -12.44 -0.44
C VAL A 64 -5.34 -12.06 -1.74
N THR A 65 -4.86 -10.82 -1.87
CA THR A 65 -4.08 -10.40 -3.04
C THR A 65 -2.73 -11.11 -3.12
N ALA A 66 -2.09 -11.40 -1.98
CA ALA A 66 -0.79 -12.08 -1.96
C ALA A 66 -0.87 -13.59 -2.19
N GLU A 67 -2.01 -14.23 -1.92
CA GLU A 67 -2.15 -15.70 -1.99
C GLU A 67 -1.70 -16.34 -3.32
N PRO A 68 -2.05 -15.80 -4.53
CA PRO A 68 -1.57 -16.38 -5.77
C PRO A 68 -0.05 -16.31 -5.91
N ALA A 69 0.59 -15.21 -5.47
CA ALA A 69 2.03 -15.08 -5.48
C ALA A 69 2.69 -16.07 -4.51
N CYS A 70 2.14 -16.24 -3.31
CA CYS A 70 2.61 -17.23 -2.35
C CYS A 70 2.56 -18.64 -2.92
N ARG A 71 1.45 -19.00 -3.60
CA ARG A 71 1.34 -20.32 -4.26
C ARG A 71 2.37 -20.51 -5.38
N ALA A 72 2.56 -19.49 -6.22
CA ALA A 72 3.51 -19.54 -7.34
C ALA A 72 4.97 -19.68 -6.87
N LEU A 73 5.29 -19.08 -5.71
CA LEU A 73 6.63 -19.08 -5.13
C LEU A 73 6.87 -20.23 -4.16
N GLY A 74 5.83 -20.95 -3.72
CA GLY A 74 5.93 -21.96 -2.66
C GLY A 74 6.23 -21.38 -1.27
N LEU A 75 5.83 -20.12 -1.03
CA LEU A 75 6.10 -19.37 0.21
C LEU A 75 4.84 -19.22 1.07
N VAL A 76 5.05 -19.06 2.37
CA VAL A 76 4.01 -18.68 3.34
C VAL A 76 4.18 -17.18 3.65
N PRO A 77 3.11 -16.37 3.58
CA PRO A 77 3.23 -14.93 3.82
C PRO A 77 3.43 -14.63 5.32
N GLU A 78 4.38 -13.77 5.62
CA GLU A 78 4.50 -13.11 6.91
C GLU A 78 3.47 -11.98 7.02
N ARG A 79 2.96 -11.71 8.21
CA ARG A 79 1.99 -10.64 8.47
C ARG A 79 2.61 -9.53 9.27
N GLU A 80 2.54 -8.31 8.74
CA GLU A 80 3.04 -7.11 9.41
C GLU A 80 1.88 -6.12 9.65
N HIS A 81 1.54 -5.90 10.92
CA HIS A 81 0.42 -5.07 11.32
C HIS A 81 0.60 -3.60 10.90
N ASP A 82 1.83 -3.09 10.96
CA ASP A 82 2.12 -1.69 10.63
C ASP A 82 2.07 -1.40 9.12
N LEU A 83 1.82 -2.42 8.29
CA LEU A 83 1.50 -2.26 6.87
C LEU A 83 -0.02 -2.07 6.60
N ARG A 84 -0.89 -2.01 7.64
CA ARG A 84 -2.31 -1.73 7.44
C ARG A 84 -2.52 -0.35 6.83
N GLU A 85 -3.65 -0.16 6.11
CA GLU A 85 -4.02 1.15 5.57
C GLU A 85 -4.19 2.18 6.71
N CYS A 86 -4.17 3.45 6.38
CA CYS A 86 -4.54 4.51 7.30
C CYS A 86 -5.98 4.28 7.78
N ASP A 87 -6.22 4.48 9.07
CA ASP A 87 -7.58 4.57 9.58
C ASP A 87 -8.17 5.92 9.12
N PHE A 88 -9.27 5.88 8.40
CA PHE A 88 -9.94 7.08 7.90
C PHE A 88 -11.03 7.61 8.83
N GLY A 89 -11.17 7.06 10.04
CA GLY A 89 -12.09 7.54 11.07
C GLY A 89 -13.55 7.59 10.58
N VAL A 90 -14.16 8.76 10.65
CA VAL A 90 -15.57 8.95 10.24
C VAL A 90 -15.82 8.65 8.76
N MET A 91 -14.76 8.53 7.96
CA MET A 91 -14.88 8.26 6.52
C MET A 91 -14.93 6.78 6.15
N GLU A 92 -14.70 5.87 7.10
CA GLU A 92 -14.80 4.43 6.81
C GLU A 92 -16.16 4.10 6.19
N GLY A 93 -16.16 3.55 4.98
CA GLY A 93 -17.36 3.22 4.20
C GLY A 93 -18.08 4.38 3.52
N ARG A 94 -17.57 5.61 3.63
CA ARG A 94 -18.18 6.80 3.01
C ARG A 94 -17.41 7.28 1.79
N THR A 95 -18.10 7.99 0.90
CA THR A 95 -17.51 8.76 -0.18
C THR A 95 -17.18 10.18 0.29
N LEU A 96 -16.25 10.85 -0.42
CA LEU A 96 -15.96 12.26 -0.14
C LEU A 96 -17.18 13.16 -0.40
N ALA A 97 -18.05 12.81 -1.33
CA ALA A 97 -19.29 13.57 -1.61
C ALA A 97 -20.30 13.48 -0.45
N GLU A 98 -20.44 12.30 0.17
CA GLU A 98 -21.27 12.12 1.37
C GLU A 98 -20.74 12.95 2.55
N PHE A 99 -19.42 13.03 2.72
CA PHE A 99 -18.81 13.87 3.74
C PHE A 99 -18.97 15.36 3.44
N ASP A 100 -18.78 15.77 2.18
CA ASP A 100 -18.95 17.14 1.73
C ASP A 100 -20.37 17.68 1.99
N ALA A 101 -21.38 16.81 1.86
CA ALA A 101 -22.75 17.16 2.17
C ALA A 101 -22.99 17.39 3.70
N LEU A 102 -22.17 16.77 4.56
CA LEU A 102 -22.27 16.89 6.02
C LEU A 102 -21.38 18.02 6.57
N ASP A 103 -20.17 18.14 6.05
CA ASP A 103 -19.16 19.14 6.46
C ASP A 103 -18.40 19.66 5.23
N PRO A 104 -18.96 20.64 4.50
CA PRO A 104 -18.31 21.23 3.32
C PRO A 104 -16.96 21.87 3.64
N THR A 105 -16.84 22.47 4.83
CA THR A 105 -15.60 23.13 5.27
C THR A 105 -14.49 22.11 5.52
N GLY A 106 -14.79 21.05 6.26
CA GLY A 106 -13.84 19.95 6.50
C GLY A 106 -13.44 19.25 5.21
N ALA A 107 -14.40 19.01 4.30
CA ALA A 107 -14.12 18.42 3.00
C ALA A 107 -13.22 19.30 2.13
N ALA A 108 -13.41 20.62 2.13
CA ALA A 108 -12.55 21.56 1.43
C ALA A 108 -11.13 21.58 2.02
N ALA A 109 -11.01 21.63 3.34
CA ALA A 109 -9.73 21.58 4.04
C ALA A 109 -8.95 20.29 3.73
N PHE A 110 -9.63 19.12 3.79
CA PHE A 110 -9.04 17.84 3.42
C PHE A 110 -8.59 17.77 1.96
N ARG A 111 -9.37 18.37 1.03
CA ARG A 111 -8.94 18.43 -0.39
C ARG A 111 -7.70 19.29 -0.57
N ALA A 112 -7.59 20.38 0.18
CA ALA A 112 -6.45 21.30 0.10
C ALA A 112 -5.16 20.63 0.61
N ASP A 113 -5.21 20.02 1.79
CA ASP A 113 -4.09 19.26 2.35
C ASP A 113 -4.59 18.19 3.34
N PRO A 114 -4.63 16.92 2.93
CA PRO A 114 -5.11 15.82 3.78
C PRO A 114 -4.13 15.43 4.89
N VAL A 115 -2.88 15.88 4.85
CA VAL A 115 -1.89 15.63 5.89
C VAL A 115 -2.06 16.62 7.05
N VAL A 116 -2.35 17.87 6.73
CA VAL A 116 -2.63 18.92 7.72
C VAL A 116 -4.05 18.83 8.26
N ASN A 117 -5.00 18.43 7.40
CA ASN A 117 -6.42 18.37 7.71
C ASN A 117 -6.97 16.95 7.50
N PRO A 118 -6.56 15.94 8.31
CA PRO A 118 -7.14 14.61 8.23
C PRO A 118 -8.62 14.63 8.62
N PHE A 119 -9.36 13.59 8.23
CA PHE A 119 -10.75 13.47 8.67
C PHE A 119 -10.86 13.34 10.19
N PRO A 120 -12.01 13.72 10.78
CA PRO A 120 -12.24 13.53 12.22
C PRO A 120 -12.05 12.06 12.63
N ASN A 121 -11.35 11.85 13.73
CA ASN A 121 -11.00 10.53 14.27
C ASN A 121 -10.15 9.64 13.35
N ALA A 122 -9.60 10.18 12.26
CA ALA A 122 -8.65 9.45 11.42
C ALA A 122 -7.27 9.36 12.10
N GLU A 123 -6.49 8.37 11.67
CA GLU A 123 -5.07 8.29 12.01
C GLU A 123 -4.32 9.51 11.45
N ASP A 124 -3.39 10.06 12.21
CA ASP A 124 -2.49 11.11 11.70
C ASP A 124 -1.67 10.55 10.53
N PRO A 125 -1.74 11.15 9.33
CA PRO A 125 -0.98 10.69 8.18
C PRO A 125 0.55 10.67 8.42
N ARG A 126 1.08 11.52 9.32
CA ARG A 126 2.49 11.49 9.71
C ARG A 126 2.82 10.24 10.52
N ALA A 127 1.95 9.89 11.46
CA ALA A 127 2.10 8.65 12.24
C ALA A 127 1.99 7.42 11.34
N ALA A 128 1.06 7.42 10.37
CA ALA A 128 0.93 6.36 9.38
C ALA A 128 2.19 6.22 8.51
N ALA A 129 2.75 7.33 8.01
CA ALA A 129 4.00 7.34 7.25
C ALA A 129 5.16 6.72 8.05
N THR A 130 5.34 7.18 9.28
CA THR A 130 6.43 6.70 10.17
C THR A 130 6.28 5.21 10.47
N ARG A 131 5.09 4.73 10.92
CA ARG A 131 4.91 3.29 11.23
C ARG A 131 5.14 2.40 10.02
N GLY A 132 4.66 2.82 8.83
CA GLY A 132 4.84 2.06 7.61
C GLY A 132 6.29 2.06 7.13
N ALA A 133 7.00 3.19 7.22
CA ALA A 133 8.42 3.28 6.89
C ALA A 133 9.26 2.41 7.84
N ASP A 134 8.96 2.43 9.14
CA ASP A 134 9.65 1.60 10.12
C ASP A 134 9.37 0.11 9.91
N ALA A 135 8.14 -0.27 9.50
CA ALA A 135 7.82 -1.63 9.09
C ALA A 135 8.69 -2.07 7.92
N LEU A 136 8.83 -1.26 6.86
CA LEU A 136 9.68 -1.59 5.72
C LEU A 136 11.17 -1.68 6.11
N ARG A 137 11.64 -0.83 7.02
CA ARG A 137 13.02 -0.92 7.57
C ARG A 137 13.24 -2.22 8.35
N ARG A 138 12.27 -2.64 9.18
CA ARG A 138 12.32 -3.93 9.91
C ARG A 138 12.35 -5.10 8.93
N ILE A 139 11.47 -5.11 7.93
CA ILE A 139 11.44 -6.14 6.88
C ILE A 139 12.78 -6.20 6.15
N ALA A 140 13.32 -5.07 5.73
CA ALA A 140 14.62 -5.02 5.05
C ALA A 140 15.77 -5.53 5.93
N THR A 141 15.71 -5.31 7.23
CA THR A 141 16.70 -5.79 8.19
C THR A 141 16.58 -7.30 8.44
N ALA A 142 15.34 -7.80 8.54
CA ALA A 142 15.09 -9.25 8.71
C ALA A 142 15.48 -10.07 7.48
N HIS A 143 15.38 -9.48 6.29
CA HIS A 143 15.61 -10.13 4.99
C HIS A 143 16.81 -9.52 4.25
N GLN A 144 17.94 -9.34 4.92
CA GLN A 144 19.13 -8.72 4.34
C GLN A 144 19.62 -9.44 3.07
N GLY A 145 19.77 -8.68 1.99
CA GLY A 145 20.24 -9.20 0.69
C GLY A 145 19.16 -9.86 -0.15
N ALA A 146 17.95 -10.03 0.38
CA ALA A 146 16.84 -10.69 -0.29
C ALA A 146 15.99 -9.74 -1.15
N ARG A 147 15.11 -10.32 -1.96
CA ARG A 147 13.99 -9.66 -2.64
C ARG A 147 12.68 -10.05 -1.96
N VAL A 148 11.94 -9.09 -1.44
CA VAL A 148 10.73 -9.31 -0.64
C VAL A 148 9.53 -8.66 -1.34
N LEU A 149 8.50 -9.45 -1.63
CA LEU A 149 7.20 -8.92 -2.08
C LEU A 149 6.41 -8.44 -0.87
N VAL A 150 6.01 -7.16 -0.88
CA VAL A 150 5.23 -6.54 0.19
C VAL A 150 3.87 -6.13 -0.36
N VAL A 151 2.77 -6.69 0.15
CA VAL A 151 1.42 -6.34 -0.29
C VAL A 151 0.73 -5.49 0.77
N ALA A 152 0.42 -4.23 0.40
CA ALA A 152 -0.14 -3.23 1.30
C ALA A 152 -1.20 -2.36 0.59
N HIS A 153 -1.28 -1.06 0.92
CA HIS A 153 -2.40 -0.20 0.59
C HIS A 153 -1.98 1.10 -0.08
N ASN A 154 -2.94 1.76 -0.73
CA ASN A 154 -2.69 2.91 -1.58
C ASN A 154 -2.18 4.14 -0.81
N THR A 155 -2.89 4.56 0.24
CA THR A 155 -2.53 5.79 0.95
C THR A 155 -1.26 5.56 1.76
N LEU A 156 -1.20 4.46 2.50
CA LEU A 156 -0.01 4.11 3.26
C LEU A 156 1.25 4.08 2.39
N LEU A 157 1.25 3.33 1.28
CA LEU A 157 2.45 3.20 0.44
C LEU A 157 2.90 4.54 -0.14
N ARG A 158 1.98 5.43 -0.49
CA ARG A 158 2.32 6.77 -1.02
C ARG A 158 2.96 7.66 0.06
N LEU A 159 2.41 7.64 1.28
CA LEU A 159 2.98 8.34 2.44
C LEU A 159 4.36 7.79 2.81
N VAL A 160 4.49 6.46 2.84
CA VAL A 160 5.76 5.77 3.13
C VAL A 160 6.83 6.09 2.08
N LEU A 161 6.47 6.14 0.80
CA LEU A 161 7.40 6.55 -0.26
C LEU A 161 7.86 7.99 -0.07
N CYS A 162 6.98 8.91 0.33
CA CYS A 162 7.38 10.29 0.66
C CYS A 162 8.37 10.29 1.83
N GLU A 163 8.06 9.62 2.93
CA GLU A 163 8.90 9.52 4.13
C GLU A 163 10.29 8.95 3.80
N LEU A 164 10.35 7.85 3.06
CA LEU A 164 11.61 7.17 2.71
C LEU A 164 12.47 7.95 1.70
N LEU A 165 11.87 8.74 0.85
CA LEU A 165 12.54 9.50 -0.21
C LEU A 165 12.79 10.97 0.17
N GLY A 166 12.40 11.40 1.38
CA GLY A 166 12.57 12.78 1.85
C GLY A 166 11.68 13.77 1.09
N ILE A 167 10.50 13.35 0.65
CA ILE A 167 9.49 14.19 -0.02
C ILE A 167 8.53 14.69 1.05
N GLU A 168 8.14 15.98 0.95
CA GLU A 168 7.14 16.56 1.86
C GLU A 168 5.83 15.76 1.83
N LEU A 169 5.32 15.33 2.99
CA LEU A 169 4.16 14.46 3.07
C LEU A 169 2.91 15.07 2.44
N SER A 170 2.71 16.38 2.56
CA SER A 170 1.59 17.10 1.92
C SER A 170 1.58 16.99 0.39
N ASP A 171 2.72 16.65 -0.20
CA ASP A 171 2.88 16.47 -1.65
C ASP A 171 2.53 15.05 -2.14
N TYR A 172 2.18 14.11 -1.25
CA TYR A 172 2.01 12.70 -1.64
C TYR A 172 0.98 12.47 -2.76
N ARG A 173 -0.07 13.30 -2.82
CA ARG A 173 -1.07 13.24 -3.90
C ARG A 173 -0.58 13.83 -5.20
N ARG A 174 0.28 14.84 -5.14
CA ARG A 174 0.87 15.50 -6.30
C ARG A 174 1.97 14.63 -6.92
N VAL A 175 2.86 14.10 -6.10
CA VAL A 175 4.00 13.29 -6.57
C VAL A 175 3.56 11.87 -6.93
N PHE A 176 2.70 11.27 -6.12
CA PHE A 176 2.14 9.93 -6.33
C PHE A 176 0.61 10.01 -6.42
N PRO A 177 0.02 10.40 -7.56
CA PRO A 177 -1.43 10.62 -7.66
C PRO A 177 -2.26 9.37 -7.36
N GLY A 178 -1.72 8.20 -7.57
CA GLY A 178 -2.31 6.91 -7.19
C GLY A 178 -1.43 5.74 -7.57
N LEU A 179 -1.58 4.64 -6.85
CA LEU A 179 -0.98 3.37 -7.21
C LEU A 179 -2.07 2.46 -7.78
N ARG A 180 -1.82 1.84 -8.93
CA ARG A 180 -2.73 0.86 -9.54
C ARG A 180 -2.84 -0.37 -8.65
N ASN A 181 -4.00 -1.03 -8.68
CA ASN A 181 -4.19 -2.29 -7.97
C ASN A 181 -3.26 -3.37 -8.53
N ALA A 182 -2.61 -4.11 -7.65
CA ALA A 182 -1.63 -5.16 -7.95
C ALA A 182 -0.42 -4.72 -8.81
N ALA A 183 -0.22 -3.40 -9.03
CA ALA A 183 1.01 -2.89 -9.63
C ALA A 183 2.14 -2.85 -8.61
N VAL A 184 3.37 -3.01 -9.07
CA VAL A 184 4.57 -3.11 -8.24
C VAL A 184 5.41 -1.86 -8.36
N SER A 185 5.86 -1.34 -7.21
CA SER A 185 6.93 -0.36 -7.12
C SER A 185 8.14 -1.01 -6.48
N GLU A 186 9.32 -0.82 -7.04
CA GLU A 186 10.54 -1.45 -6.55
C GLU A 186 11.43 -0.41 -5.87
N ILE A 187 11.78 -0.67 -4.62
CA ILE A 187 12.79 0.11 -3.89
C ILE A 187 13.91 -0.80 -3.42
N ARG A 188 15.11 -0.23 -3.31
CA ARG A 188 16.27 -0.90 -2.74
C ARG A 188 16.79 -0.11 -1.54
N THR A 189 17.05 -0.80 -0.43
CA THR A 189 17.52 -0.16 0.79
C THR A 189 18.64 -0.94 1.46
N ASP A 190 19.56 -0.22 2.11
CA ASP A 190 20.56 -0.76 3.02
C ASP A 190 20.18 -0.56 4.51
N GLY A 191 18.93 -0.15 4.76
CA GLY A 191 18.39 0.22 6.07
C GLY A 191 18.53 1.71 6.41
N ARG A 192 19.38 2.46 5.69
CA ARG A 192 19.59 3.91 5.87
C ARG A 192 19.20 4.71 4.64
N ARG A 193 19.61 4.25 3.47
CA ARG A 193 19.35 4.91 2.18
C ARG A 193 18.35 4.10 1.40
N VAL A 194 17.48 4.79 0.67
CA VAL A 194 16.48 4.16 -0.18
C VAL A 194 16.64 4.69 -1.60
N ALA A 195 16.65 3.78 -2.57
CA ALA A 195 16.60 4.10 -3.98
C ALA A 195 15.26 3.59 -4.55
N LEU A 196 14.50 4.46 -5.22
CA LEU A 196 13.33 4.07 -6.02
C LEU A 196 13.84 3.59 -7.38
N LEU A 197 13.62 2.32 -7.72
CA LEU A 197 14.09 1.70 -8.97
C LEU A 197 12.99 1.70 -10.03
N SER A 198 11.73 1.46 -9.63
CA SER A 198 10.57 1.58 -10.50
C SER A 198 9.33 1.97 -9.69
N LEU A 199 8.35 2.58 -10.35
CA LEU A 199 7.13 3.03 -9.70
C LEU A 199 5.90 2.55 -10.45
N ASN A 200 4.96 1.89 -9.73
CA ASN A 200 3.59 1.63 -10.20
C ASN A 200 3.54 0.86 -11.54
N VAL A 201 4.42 -0.13 -11.70
CA VAL A 201 4.51 -0.96 -12.90
C VAL A 201 3.44 -2.04 -12.86
N PRO A 202 2.52 -2.10 -13.85
CA PRO A 202 1.51 -3.16 -13.91
C PRO A 202 2.14 -4.55 -14.06
N CYS A 203 1.51 -5.55 -13.44
CA CYS A 203 1.83 -6.96 -13.63
C CYS A 203 1.01 -7.54 -14.79
N GLU A 204 1.21 -7.00 -15.98
CA GLU A 204 0.58 -7.50 -17.19
C GLU A 204 1.42 -8.62 -17.81
N PRO A 205 0.77 -9.58 -18.54
CA PRO A 205 1.46 -10.70 -19.16
C PRO A 205 2.42 -10.26 -20.27
#